data_e0b86b1a0587987df9d717e824ba6825
#
_entry.id   e0b86b1a0587987df9d717e824ba6825
#
_cell.length_a   1.000
_cell.length_b   1.000
_cell.length_c   1.000
_cell.angle_alpha   90.00
_cell.angle_beta   90.00
_cell.angle_gamma   90.00
#
_symmetry.space_group_name_H-M   'P 1'
#
loop_
_entity.id
_entity.type
_entity.pdbx_description
1 polymer ?
#
loop_
_entity_poly.entity_id
_entity_poly.type
_entity_poly.pdbx_seq_one_letter_code
_entity_poly.pdbx_strand_id
1 'polypeptide(L)'
;MKERRKRRSTKDIEESIIYAATRLIEIEGFSNLTVTGIMRQAENEPEQFYNRYYDMNMYIDEYVKKYDYWFSDIVKSQKQYSNDKALYMNILVGLFQSLSENKIMQELLKWELANNNETSQRTAQLRELHTLPLCQK
;
A
#
# COMPACT_ATOMS: atom_id res chain seq x y z
N MET A 1 -40.65 5.61 12.16
CA MET A 1 -39.43 5.87 12.97
C MET A 1 -38.23 5.76 12.07
N LYS A 2 -37.49 6.85 11.88
CA LYS A 2 -36.17 6.76 11.25
C LYS A 2 -35.24 6.11 12.27
N GLU A 3 -34.76 4.91 11.97
CA GLU A 3 -33.67 4.31 12.75
C GLU A 3 -32.50 5.30 12.80
N ARG A 4 -32.09 5.65 13.98
CA ARG A 4 -30.91 6.50 14.21
C ARG A 4 -29.71 5.73 13.72
N ARG A 5 -29.17 6.10 12.53
CA ARG A 5 -27.98 5.49 11.96
C ARG A 5 -26.88 5.56 13.03
N LYS A 6 -26.43 4.39 13.50
CA LYS A 6 -25.38 4.31 14.52
C LYS A 6 -24.14 5.03 13.99
N ARG A 7 -23.63 5.98 14.77
CA ARG A 7 -22.43 6.74 14.41
C ARG A 7 -21.25 5.75 14.28
N ARG A 8 -20.61 5.72 13.11
CA ARG A 8 -19.43 4.89 12.88
C ARG A 8 -18.29 5.36 13.80
N SER A 9 -17.52 4.41 14.35
CA SER A 9 -16.31 4.71 15.11
C SER A 9 -15.23 5.26 14.19
N THR A 10 -14.22 5.96 14.75
CA THR A 10 -13.04 6.40 13.99
C THR A 10 -12.36 5.26 13.28
N LYS A 11 -12.22 4.11 13.95
CA LYS A 11 -11.64 2.91 13.37
C LYS A 11 -12.46 2.38 12.18
N ASP A 12 -13.78 2.33 12.30
CA ASP A 12 -14.67 1.88 11.21
C ASP A 12 -14.54 2.77 9.97
N ILE A 13 -14.41 4.09 10.17
CA ILE A 13 -14.24 5.04 9.07
C ILE A 13 -12.88 4.84 8.40
N GLU A 14 -11.80 4.70 9.16
CA GLU A 14 -10.45 4.45 8.61
C GLU A 14 -10.39 3.14 7.83
N GLU A 15 -10.97 2.07 8.35
CA GLU A 15 -11.05 0.78 7.65
C GLU A 15 -11.87 0.88 6.36
N SER A 16 -12.98 1.63 6.37
CA SER A 16 -13.79 1.83 5.16
C SER A 16 -13.03 2.62 4.09
N ILE A 17 -12.23 3.61 4.47
CA ILE A 17 -11.39 4.40 3.56
C ILE A 17 -10.31 3.51 2.93
N ILE A 18 -9.64 2.69 3.72
CA ILE A 18 -8.60 1.75 3.24
C ILE A 18 -9.22 0.74 2.27
N TYR A 19 -10.34 0.16 2.63
CA TYR A 19 -11.03 -0.81 1.77
C TYR A 19 -11.45 -0.18 0.43
N ALA A 20 -12.03 1.02 0.48
CA ALA A 20 -12.44 1.75 -0.71
C ALA A 20 -11.25 2.09 -1.61
N ALA A 21 -10.16 2.59 -1.02
CA ALA A 21 -8.93 2.89 -1.76
C ALA A 21 -8.35 1.64 -2.41
N THR A 22 -8.27 0.54 -1.69
CA THR A 22 -7.77 -0.75 -2.21
C THR A 22 -8.58 -1.21 -3.42
N ARG A 23 -9.91 -1.15 -3.33
CA ARG A 23 -10.79 -1.51 -4.44
C ARG A 23 -10.56 -0.62 -5.67
N LEU A 24 -10.44 0.68 -5.48
CA LEU A 24 -10.20 1.62 -6.58
C LEU A 24 -8.81 1.42 -7.21
N ILE A 25 -7.79 1.14 -6.41
CA ILE A 25 -6.45 0.84 -6.90
C ILE A 25 -6.45 -0.42 -7.76
N GLU A 26 -7.15 -1.46 -7.33
CA GLU A 26 -7.27 -2.71 -8.10
C GLU A 26 -7.94 -2.51 -9.46
N ILE A 27 -8.91 -1.61 -9.53
CA ILE A 27 -9.72 -1.36 -10.74
C ILE A 27 -9.06 -0.32 -11.65
N GLU A 28 -8.60 0.80 -11.08
CA GLU A 28 -8.19 2.00 -11.81
C GLU A 28 -6.71 2.38 -11.65
N GLY A 29 -6.01 1.80 -10.68
CA GLY A 29 -4.62 2.11 -10.34
C GLY A 29 -4.47 3.34 -9.45
N PHE A 30 -3.25 3.56 -8.94
CA PHE A 30 -2.93 4.68 -8.04
C PHE A 30 -3.10 6.06 -8.68
N SER A 31 -2.83 6.19 -9.98
CA SER A 31 -2.88 7.47 -10.68
C SER A 31 -4.27 8.10 -10.71
N ASN A 32 -5.31 7.30 -10.58
CA ASN A 32 -6.70 7.75 -10.64
C ASN A 32 -7.35 7.90 -9.25
N LEU A 33 -6.59 7.73 -8.17
CA LEU A 33 -7.08 7.94 -6.82
C LEU A 33 -7.41 9.41 -6.56
N THR A 34 -8.65 9.66 -6.12
CA THR A 34 -9.12 10.97 -5.68
C THR A 34 -9.83 10.85 -4.34
N VAL A 35 -9.82 11.94 -3.56
CA VAL A 35 -10.56 11.98 -2.29
C VAL A 35 -12.04 11.73 -2.52
N THR A 36 -12.61 12.39 -3.51
CA THR A 36 -14.04 12.23 -3.87
C THR A 36 -14.37 10.79 -4.24
N GLY A 37 -13.54 10.14 -5.06
CA GLY A 37 -13.72 8.75 -5.46
C GLY A 37 -13.66 7.78 -4.28
N ILE A 38 -12.65 7.93 -3.43
CA ILE A 38 -12.49 7.10 -2.23
C ILE A 38 -13.68 7.26 -1.29
N MET A 39 -14.06 8.50 -0.98
CA MET A 39 -15.12 8.76 -0.02
C MET A 39 -16.49 8.37 -0.53
N ARG A 40 -16.72 8.48 -1.84
CA ARG A 40 -17.93 7.96 -2.48
C ARG A 40 -18.01 6.44 -2.34
N GLN A 41 -16.93 5.73 -2.63
CA GLN A 41 -16.85 4.27 -2.49
C GLN A 41 -16.99 3.83 -1.03
N ALA A 42 -16.46 4.61 -0.09
CA ALA A 42 -16.55 4.35 1.35
C ALA A 42 -17.89 4.76 1.96
N GLU A 43 -18.76 5.41 1.19
CA GLU A 43 -20.06 5.96 1.66
C GLU A 43 -19.90 6.93 2.84
N ASN A 44 -18.87 7.77 2.78
CA ASN A 44 -18.59 8.81 3.77
C ASN A 44 -18.44 10.19 3.11
N GLU A 45 -18.60 11.24 3.91
CA GLU A 45 -18.39 12.60 3.46
C GLU A 45 -16.89 12.93 3.31
N PRO A 46 -16.47 13.75 2.31
CA PRO A 46 -15.08 14.15 2.13
C PRO A 46 -14.43 14.75 3.37
N GLU A 47 -15.19 15.44 4.20
CA GLU A 47 -14.72 16.00 5.47
C GLU A 47 -14.07 14.95 6.36
N GLN A 48 -14.59 13.72 6.39
CA GLN A 48 -14.02 12.62 7.18
C GLN A 48 -12.61 12.24 6.72
N PHE A 49 -12.32 12.40 5.44
CA PHE A 49 -10.96 12.22 4.92
C PHE A 49 -10.03 13.31 5.44
N TYR A 50 -10.41 14.58 5.26
CA TYR A 50 -9.58 15.73 5.67
C TYR A 50 -9.42 15.87 7.17
N ASN A 51 -10.28 15.28 7.98
CA ASN A 51 -10.09 15.18 9.43
C ASN A 51 -8.92 14.27 9.82
N ARG A 52 -8.47 13.40 8.92
CA ARG A 52 -7.41 12.40 9.17
C ARG A 52 -6.15 12.63 8.37
N TYR A 53 -6.29 13.10 7.14
CA TYR A 53 -5.20 13.26 6.19
C TYR A 53 -5.23 14.67 5.63
N TYR A 54 -4.06 15.30 5.60
CA TYR A 54 -3.94 16.66 5.08
C TYR A 54 -4.31 16.74 3.60
N ASP A 55 -3.78 15.80 2.80
CA ASP A 55 -4.03 15.71 1.37
C ASP A 55 -3.86 14.25 0.88
N MET A 56 -4.01 14.05 -0.42
CA MET A 56 -3.84 12.74 -1.04
C MET A 56 -2.41 12.20 -0.91
N ASN A 57 -1.40 13.05 -0.97
CA ASN A 57 -0.01 12.64 -0.83
C ASN A 57 0.27 12.04 0.55
N MET A 58 -0.22 12.70 1.60
CA MET A 58 -0.13 12.16 2.95
C MET A 58 -0.86 10.81 3.08
N TYR A 59 -2.04 10.71 2.47
CA TYR A 59 -2.80 9.46 2.46
C TYR A 59 -2.05 8.33 1.77
N ILE A 60 -1.46 8.58 0.60
CA ILE A 60 -0.66 7.60 -0.14
C ILE A 60 0.54 7.14 0.71
N ASP A 61 1.24 8.07 1.36
CA ASP A 61 2.35 7.74 2.28
C ASP A 61 1.89 6.77 3.38
N GLU A 62 0.77 7.06 4.03
CA GLU A 62 0.23 6.21 5.10
C GLU A 62 -0.25 4.85 4.57
N TYR A 63 -0.91 4.85 3.42
CA TYR A 63 -1.36 3.62 2.76
C TYR A 63 -0.18 2.70 2.42
N VAL A 64 0.84 3.26 1.78
CA VAL A 64 2.04 2.51 1.37
C VAL A 64 2.80 1.98 2.58
N LYS A 65 2.96 2.76 3.64
CA LYS A 65 3.58 2.29 4.88
C LYS A 65 2.90 1.04 5.44
N LYS A 66 1.60 0.95 5.29
CA LYS A 66 0.83 -0.18 5.80
C LYS A 66 0.98 -1.43 4.94
N TYR A 67 1.15 -1.29 3.64
CA TYR A 67 1.09 -2.41 2.68
C TYR A 67 2.44 -2.76 2.03
N ASP A 68 3.44 -1.88 2.08
CA ASP A 68 4.69 -2.04 1.32
C ASP A 68 5.81 -2.75 2.11
N TYR A 69 5.44 -3.78 2.86
CA TYR A 69 6.41 -4.64 3.55
C TYR A 69 6.66 -5.97 2.84
N TRP A 70 6.04 -6.16 1.68
CA TRP A 70 6.06 -7.43 0.97
C TRP A 70 7.47 -7.93 0.63
N PHE A 71 8.37 -7.02 0.24
CA PHE A 71 9.74 -7.38 -0.13
C PHE A 71 10.56 -7.75 1.12
N SER A 72 10.48 -6.98 2.17
CA SER A 72 11.16 -7.30 3.43
C SER A 72 10.64 -8.59 4.06
N ASP A 73 9.35 -8.86 3.93
CA ASP A 73 8.74 -10.09 4.41
C ASP A 73 9.25 -11.31 3.63
N ILE A 74 9.42 -11.19 2.31
CA ILE A 74 10.03 -12.25 1.49
C ILE A 74 11.47 -12.52 1.95
N VAL A 75 12.29 -11.48 2.11
CA VAL A 75 13.68 -11.62 2.55
C VAL A 75 13.75 -12.28 3.93
N LYS A 76 12.92 -11.85 4.88
CA LYS A 76 12.85 -12.42 6.23
C LYS A 76 12.47 -13.91 6.20
N SER A 77 11.50 -14.28 5.38
CA SER A 77 11.03 -15.67 5.28
C SER A 77 12.09 -16.62 4.72
N GLN A 78 13.07 -16.11 3.97
CA GLN A 78 14.12 -16.88 3.34
C GLN A 78 15.43 -16.94 4.14
N LYS A 79 15.55 -16.25 5.26
CA LYS A 79 16.78 -16.19 6.08
C LYS A 79 17.24 -17.53 6.66
N GLN A 80 16.39 -18.52 6.71
CA GLN A 80 16.72 -19.85 7.21
C GLN A 80 17.60 -20.67 6.27
N TYR A 81 17.83 -20.22 5.03
CA TYR A 81 18.67 -20.92 4.07
C TYR A 81 20.15 -20.59 4.32
N SER A 82 20.98 -21.63 4.40
CA SER A 82 22.42 -21.54 4.72
C SER A 82 23.31 -21.25 3.50
N ASN A 83 22.76 -21.34 2.29
CA ASN A 83 23.49 -21.17 1.03
C ASN A 83 23.05 -19.90 0.33
N ASP A 84 24.01 -18.99 0.07
CA ASP A 84 23.74 -17.69 -0.55
C ASP A 84 23.05 -17.82 -1.93
N LYS A 85 23.49 -18.78 -2.74
CA LYS A 85 22.90 -19.02 -4.06
C LYS A 85 21.43 -19.46 -3.94
N ALA A 86 21.14 -20.39 -3.03
CA ALA A 86 19.79 -20.83 -2.78
C ALA A 86 18.93 -19.70 -2.21
N LEU A 87 19.50 -18.86 -1.33
CA LEU A 87 18.84 -17.68 -0.78
C LEU A 87 18.42 -16.71 -1.88
N TYR A 88 19.34 -16.33 -2.77
CA TYR A 88 19.04 -15.43 -3.90
C TYR A 88 17.97 -15.99 -4.82
N MET A 89 18.07 -17.27 -5.19
CA MET A 89 17.09 -17.91 -6.04
C MET A 89 15.70 -17.93 -5.39
N ASN A 90 15.61 -18.22 -4.11
CA ASN A 90 14.35 -18.25 -3.38
C ASN A 90 13.74 -16.85 -3.22
N ILE A 91 14.58 -15.82 -3.03
CA ILE A 91 14.12 -14.43 -3.00
C ILE A 91 13.54 -14.05 -4.37
N LEU A 92 14.22 -14.35 -5.47
CA LEU A 92 13.74 -14.06 -6.82
C LEU A 92 12.43 -14.78 -7.13
N VAL A 93 12.31 -16.05 -6.78
CA VAL A 93 11.07 -16.81 -6.95
C VAL A 93 9.95 -16.22 -6.09
N GLY A 94 10.23 -15.86 -4.84
CA GLY A 94 9.28 -15.21 -3.93
C GLY A 94 8.79 -13.87 -4.46
N LEU A 95 9.69 -13.05 -5.00
CA LEU A 95 9.36 -11.78 -5.66
C LEU A 95 8.43 -12.00 -6.86
N PHE A 96 8.78 -12.94 -7.71
CA PHE A 96 7.98 -13.26 -8.90
C PHE A 96 6.57 -13.72 -8.52
N GLN A 97 6.47 -14.63 -7.56
CA GLN A 97 5.18 -15.12 -7.08
C GLN A 97 4.36 -13.99 -6.44
N SER A 98 4.96 -13.20 -5.56
CA SER A 98 4.29 -12.10 -4.88
C SER A 98 3.77 -11.06 -5.88
N LEU A 99 4.58 -10.67 -6.84
CA LEU A 99 4.18 -9.71 -7.89
C LEU A 99 3.09 -10.29 -8.80
N SER A 100 3.14 -11.59 -9.09
CA SER A 100 2.11 -12.24 -9.93
C SER A 100 0.75 -12.30 -9.25
N GLU A 101 0.72 -12.41 -7.93
CA GLU A 101 -0.50 -12.61 -7.15
C GLU A 101 -1.03 -11.32 -6.50
N ASN A 102 -0.16 -10.33 -6.27
CA ASN A 102 -0.48 -9.11 -5.53
C ASN A 102 -0.76 -7.95 -6.48
N LYS A 103 -2.04 -7.73 -6.75
CA LYS A 103 -2.49 -6.66 -7.66
C LYS A 103 -2.13 -5.26 -7.15
N ILE A 104 -2.19 -5.02 -5.85
CA ILE A 104 -1.85 -3.72 -5.25
C ILE A 104 -0.37 -3.40 -5.47
N MET A 105 0.51 -4.36 -5.28
CA MET A 105 1.95 -4.17 -5.50
C MET A 105 2.26 -3.94 -6.97
N GLN A 106 1.59 -4.62 -7.89
CA GLN A 106 1.70 -4.36 -9.32
C GLN A 106 1.32 -2.91 -9.65
N GLU A 107 0.20 -2.44 -9.14
CA GLU A 107 -0.26 -1.07 -9.37
C GLU A 107 0.66 -0.03 -8.72
N LEU A 108 1.19 -0.31 -7.53
CA LEU A 108 2.17 0.56 -6.86
C LEU A 108 3.44 0.73 -7.69
N LEU A 109 4.01 -0.37 -8.17
CA LEU A 109 5.22 -0.33 -8.99
C LEU A 109 4.99 0.36 -10.34
N LYS A 110 3.86 0.11 -10.97
CA LYS A 110 3.46 0.81 -12.20
C LYS A 110 3.36 2.32 -11.98
N TRP A 111 2.75 2.72 -10.88
CA TRP A 111 2.61 4.13 -10.51
C TRP A 111 3.97 4.78 -10.22
N GLU A 112 4.86 4.11 -9.49
CA GLU A 112 6.21 4.60 -9.20
C GLU A 112 7.04 4.78 -10.47
N LEU A 113 6.95 3.85 -11.42
CA LEU A 113 7.66 3.92 -12.70
C LEU A 113 7.11 5.01 -13.61
N ALA A 114 5.80 5.24 -13.58
CA ALA A 114 5.13 6.22 -14.44
C ALA A 114 5.24 7.65 -13.89
N ASN A 115 5.41 7.83 -12.60
CA ASN A 115 5.37 9.13 -11.92
C ASN A 115 6.70 9.40 -11.19
N ASN A 116 7.47 10.32 -11.72
CA ASN A 116 8.70 10.77 -11.09
C ASN A 116 8.42 12.01 -10.23
N ASN A 117 7.74 11.84 -9.11
CA ASN A 117 7.43 12.91 -8.15
C ASN A 117 7.97 12.58 -6.76
N GLU A 118 7.87 13.54 -5.83
CA GLU A 118 8.38 13.36 -4.47
C GLU A 118 7.74 12.17 -3.74
N THR A 119 6.44 11.97 -3.92
CA THR A 119 5.72 10.88 -3.26
C THR A 119 6.18 9.51 -3.76
N SER A 120 6.30 9.33 -5.08
CA SER A 120 6.75 8.06 -5.65
C SER A 120 8.21 7.76 -5.29
N GLN A 121 9.06 8.76 -5.27
CA GLN A 121 10.46 8.60 -4.83
C GLN A 121 10.54 8.22 -3.36
N ARG A 122 9.71 8.82 -2.52
CA ARG A 122 9.66 8.52 -1.08
C ARG A 122 9.21 7.09 -0.82
N THR A 123 8.19 6.58 -1.51
CA THR A 123 7.74 5.20 -1.35
C THR A 123 8.83 4.20 -1.73
N ALA A 124 9.53 4.43 -2.83
CA ALA A 124 10.65 3.60 -3.25
C ALA A 124 11.82 3.64 -2.24
N GLN A 125 12.16 4.81 -1.72
CA GLN A 125 13.20 4.97 -0.69
C GLN A 125 12.84 4.27 0.61
N LEU A 126 11.60 4.35 1.06
CA LEU A 126 11.14 3.65 2.26
C LEU A 126 11.27 2.12 2.12
N ARG A 127 10.94 1.59 0.96
CA ARG A 127 11.12 0.16 0.66
C ARG A 127 12.58 -0.23 0.75
N GLU A 128 13.47 0.55 0.16
CA GLU A 128 14.91 0.35 0.22
C GLU A 128 15.41 0.40 1.67
N LEU A 129 15.03 1.40 2.45
CA LEU A 129 15.42 1.55 3.85
C LEU A 129 15.00 0.34 4.71
N HIS A 130 13.85 -0.22 4.47
CA HIS A 130 13.36 -1.38 5.22
C HIS A 130 14.01 -2.69 4.78
N THR A 131 14.47 -2.77 3.55
CA THR A 131 14.99 -4.01 2.96
C THR A 131 16.51 -4.11 3.00
N LEU A 132 17.23 -3.01 2.79
CA LEU A 132 18.68 -2.97 2.71
C LEU A 132 19.39 -3.61 3.93
N PRO A 133 19.00 -3.31 5.18
CA PRO A 133 19.62 -3.95 6.35
C PRO A 133 19.49 -5.47 6.38
N LEU A 134 18.46 -6.01 5.74
CA LEU A 134 18.24 -7.46 5.65
C LEU A 134 19.15 -8.12 4.62
N CYS A 135 19.63 -7.37 3.65
CA CYS A 135 20.51 -7.85 2.57
C CYS A 135 22.00 -7.70 2.89
N GLN A 136 22.36 -6.93 3.92
CA GLN A 136 23.74 -6.57 4.28
C GLN A 136 24.40 -7.55 5.30
N LYS A 137 24.07 -8.80 5.26
CA LYS A 137 24.75 -9.78 6.14
C LYS A 137 25.75 -10.60 5.39
#